data_f6003e5fefc1bb63a07718987ba6fd61
#
_entry.id   f6003e5fefc1bb63a07718987ba6fd61
#
_cell.length_a   1.000
_cell.length_b   1.000
_cell.length_c   1.000
_cell.angle_alpha   90.00
_cell.angle_beta   90.00
_cell.angle_gamma   90.00
#
_symmetry.space_group_name_H-M   'P 1'
#
loop_
_entity.id
_entity.type
_entity.pdbx_description
1 polymer ?
#
loop_
_entity_poly.entity_id
_entity_poly.type
_entity_poly.pdbx_seq_one_letter_code
_entity_poly.pdbx_strand_id
1 'polypeptide(L)'
;MTVAPHSFDADEFHDSAEPHASAAVLKDIRFSYDRGTSWALDGVSLTVHAGERLCLVGPNGSGKSTLARLIAGLTAPDGGEVTLLGQRVYAAGPNADAYRAARHGIGMVFQNPEDQLVTTVLEDDVAFGPENLGLERELIGERIVDSLQAVGLANLRQSDPTRMSGGQQQRASIAGMLAMNPAMLVLDEPTAMLDESARAEVMRILDDLQARGTTIVHVTHHPDETVHADRIVHMEAGRIIGITAAVDNRSPLAEAVSQSETEGSIGTEAAPSRPTNDSPRQREREDGS
;
A
#
# COMPACT_ATOMS: atom_id res chain seq x y z
N MET A 1 -14.24 13.69 58.35
CA MET A 1 -13.45 13.09 57.23
C MET A 1 -13.87 13.80 55.99
N THR A 2 -13.15 14.82 55.62
CA THR A 2 -13.42 15.72 54.50
C THR A 2 -12.49 15.32 53.37
N VAL A 3 -13.04 14.82 52.27
CA VAL A 3 -12.29 14.46 51.06
C VAL A 3 -12.07 15.75 50.27
N ALA A 4 -10.80 16.09 50.03
CA ALA A 4 -10.39 17.24 49.23
C ALA A 4 -10.64 16.95 47.72
N PRO A 5 -10.98 17.97 46.91
CA PRO A 5 -11.16 17.79 45.48
C PRO A 5 -9.80 17.65 44.78
N HIS A 6 -9.66 16.58 43.99
CA HIS A 6 -8.52 16.42 43.07
C HIS A 6 -8.55 17.51 41.99
N SER A 7 -7.49 18.28 41.93
CA SER A 7 -7.20 19.21 40.83
C SER A 7 -6.97 18.41 39.53
N PHE A 8 -7.75 18.73 38.52
CA PHE A 8 -7.47 18.26 37.16
C PHE A 8 -6.24 18.98 36.62
N ASP A 9 -5.12 18.26 36.52
CA ASP A 9 -3.96 18.71 35.76
C ASP A 9 -4.24 18.55 34.27
N ALA A 10 -4.12 19.66 33.52
CA ALA A 10 -4.41 19.77 32.10
C ALA A 10 -3.32 19.14 31.19
N ASP A 11 -2.36 18.41 31.78
CA ASP A 11 -1.23 17.78 31.05
C ASP A 11 -1.38 16.27 30.85
N GLU A 12 -2.53 15.64 31.15
CA GLU A 12 -2.79 14.22 30.97
C GLU A 12 -3.60 13.89 29.70
N PHE A 13 -3.60 14.73 28.67
CA PHE A 13 -3.95 14.27 27.31
C PHE A 13 -2.72 13.69 26.61
N HIS A 14 -2.00 12.79 27.27
CA HIS A 14 -1.17 11.82 26.60
C HIS A 14 -2.07 10.68 26.16
N ASP A 15 -2.21 10.64 24.83
CA ASP A 15 -2.71 9.56 23.98
C ASP A 15 -2.60 8.17 24.66
N SER A 16 -3.68 7.74 25.30
CA SER A 16 -3.83 6.40 25.88
C SER A 16 -4.33 5.39 24.83
N ALA A 17 -3.80 5.51 23.59
CA ALA A 17 -3.77 4.40 22.67
C ALA A 17 -2.70 3.43 23.17
N GLU A 18 -3.08 2.21 23.54
CA GLU A 18 -2.15 1.10 23.75
C GLU A 18 -1.10 1.15 22.63
N PRO A 19 0.21 1.02 22.90
CA PRO A 19 1.20 1.07 21.86
C PRO A 19 0.91 -0.05 20.87
N HIS A 20 0.34 0.29 19.72
CA HIS A 20 0.11 -0.67 18.65
C HIS A 20 1.41 -1.42 18.42
N ALA A 21 1.38 -2.75 18.49
CA ALA A 21 2.57 -3.56 18.26
C ALA A 21 3.18 -3.15 16.92
N SER A 22 4.48 -2.91 16.88
CA SER A 22 5.16 -2.49 15.66
C SER A 22 5.46 -3.70 14.77
N ALA A 23 5.03 -3.65 13.52
CA ALA A 23 5.37 -4.67 12.50
C ALA A 23 6.80 -4.45 11.97
N ALA A 24 7.22 -3.18 11.78
CA ALA A 24 8.59 -2.85 11.45
C ALA A 24 9.04 -1.57 12.14
N VAL A 25 10.31 -1.52 12.57
CA VAL A 25 10.96 -0.33 13.13
C VAL A 25 12.31 -0.14 12.45
N LEU A 26 12.46 0.99 11.78
CA LEU A 26 13.67 1.42 11.11
C LEU A 26 14.18 2.69 11.78
N LYS A 27 15.50 2.75 12.09
CA LYS A 27 16.13 3.89 12.76
C LYS A 27 17.39 4.29 12.03
N ASP A 28 17.42 5.52 11.54
CA ASP A 28 18.56 6.15 10.87
C ASP A 28 19.16 5.28 9.76
N ILE A 29 18.29 4.73 8.90
CA ILE A 29 18.67 3.80 7.85
C ILE A 29 19.42 4.53 6.74
N ARG A 30 20.58 3.98 6.38
CA ARG A 30 21.34 4.33 5.19
C ARG A 30 21.52 3.11 4.31
N PHE A 31 21.36 3.30 3.01
CA PHE A 31 21.58 2.24 2.02
C PHE A 31 22.07 2.81 0.71
N SER A 32 23.09 2.14 0.14
CA SER A 32 23.71 2.50 -1.14
C SER A 32 23.90 1.25 -2.00
N TYR A 33 23.60 1.35 -3.30
CA TYR A 33 23.89 0.29 -4.28
C TYR A 33 25.35 0.32 -4.77
N ASP A 34 26.05 1.45 -4.60
CA ASP A 34 27.36 1.74 -5.14
C ASP A 34 28.43 1.98 -4.05
N ARG A 35 28.28 1.33 -2.91
CA ARG A 35 29.20 1.36 -1.77
C ARG A 35 29.43 2.77 -1.20
N GLY A 36 28.38 3.58 -1.16
CA GLY A 36 28.39 4.89 -0.52
C GLY A 36 28.74 6.04 -1.44
N THR A 37 28.82 5.83 -2.76
CA THR A 37 29.00 6.93 -3.74
C THR A 37 27.71 7.74 -3.85
N SER A 38 26.57 7.08 -3.84
CA SER A 38 25.24 7.69 -3.77
C SER A 38 24.33 6.94 -2.76
N TRP A 39 23.47 7.68 -2.07
CA TRP A 39 22.59 7.10 -1.08
C TRP A 39 21.19 6.91 -1.67
N ALA A 40 20.75 5.65 -1.79
CA ALA A 40 19.36 5.33 -2.14
C ALA A 40 18.42 5.57 -0.95
N LEU A 41 18.92 5.41 0.29
CA LEU A 41 18.28 5.85 1.53
C LEU A 41 19.31 6.56 2.38
N ASP A 42 18.96 7.73 2.96
CA ASP A 42 19.87 8.57 3.73
C ASP A 42 19.19 9.10 5.01
N GLY A 43 19.38 8.38 6.13
CA GLY A 43 18.86 8.74 7.44
C GLY A 43 17.35 8.51 7.59
N VAL A 44 16.80 7.42 6.98
CA VAL A 44 15.38 7.10 7.06
C VAL A 44 15.05 6.48 8.41
N SER A 45 14.09 7.09 9.13
CA SER A 45 13.49 6.52 10.34
C SER A 45 11.99 6.38 10.13
N LEU A 46 11.45 5.17 10.36
CA LEU A 46 10.05 4.84 10.12
C LEU A 46 9.61 3.71 11.06
N THR A 47 8.43 3.85 11.64
CA THR A 47 7.73 2.75 12.32
C THR A 47 6.50 2.38 11.51
N VAL A 48 6.32 1.09 11.22
CA VAL A 48 5.11 0.51 10.65
C VAL A 48 4.36 -0.17 11.79
N HIS A 49 3.11 0.22 12.02
CA HIS A 49 2.28 -0.36 13.07
C HIS A 49 1.59 -1.65 12.59
N ALA A 50 1.36 -2.59 13.51
CA ALA A 50 0.65 -3.82 13.16
C ALA A 50 -0.80 -3.52 12.76
N GLY A 51 -1.24 -4.12 11.65
CA GLY A 51 -2.60 -3.96 11.11
C GLY A 51 -2.82 -2.65 10.33
N GLU A 52 -1.83 -1.72 10.28
CA GLU A 52 -1.98 -0.52 9.46
C GLU A 52 -1.75 -0.80 7.96
N ARG A 53 -2.35 0.03 7.14
CA ARG A 53 -2.01 0.19 5.73
C ARG A 53 -1.20 1.47 5.55
N LEU A 54 0.09 1.31 5.30
CA LEU A 54 1.04 2.39 5.06
C LEU A 54 1.29 2.52 3.56
N CYS A 55 1.04 3.69 2.97
CA CYS A 55 1.41 3.98 1.59
C CYS A 55 2.76 4.73 1.53
N LEU A 56 3.65 4.28 0.64
CA LEU A 56 4.90 4.98 0.30
C LEU A 56 4.73 5.67 -1.04
N VAL A 57 4.82 6.99 -1.07
CA VAL A 57 4.64 7.81 -2.28
C VAL A 57 5.85 8.71 -2.52
N GLY A 58 6.03 9.16 -3.77
CA GLY A 58 7.11 10.05 -4.18
C GLY A 58 7.57 9.78 -5.61
N PRO A 59 8.43 10.63 -6.18
CA PRO A 59 8.91 10.47 -7.55
C PRO A 59 9.73 9.19 -7.76
N ASN A 60 9.92 8.80 -9.02
CA ASN A 60 10.80 7.69 -9.37
C ASN A 60 12.23 7.99 -8.89
N GLY A 61 12.91 6.96 -8.36
CA GLY A 61 14.24 7.13 -7.77
C GLY A 61 14.27 7.73 -6.37
N SER A 62 13.12 8.01 -5.73
CA SER A 62 13.10 8.56 -4.36
C SER A 62 13.45 7.56 -3.26
N GLY A 63 13.66 6.27 -3.58
CA GLY A 63 14.05 5.23 -2.61
C GLY A 63 12.89 4.34 -2.12
N LYS A 64 11.66 4.49 -2.60
CA LYS A 64 10.47 3.72 -2.17
C LYS A 64 10.66 2.20 -2.25
N SER A 65 11.03 1.70 -3.44
CA SER A 65 11.25 0.26 -3.65
C SER A 65 12.41 -0.27 -2.81
N THR A 66 13.44 0.55 -2.59
CA THR A 66 14.56 0.19 -1.70
C THR A 66 14.09 0.07 -0.26
N LEU A 67 13.28 1.02 0.21
CA LEU A 67 12.69 0.99 1.55
C LEU A 67 11.74 -0.20 1.70
N ALA A 68 10.90 -0.47 0.70
CA ALA A 68 10.00 -1.63 0.67
C ALA A 68 10.78 -2.96 0.79
N ARG A 69 11.88 -3.13 0.04
CA ARG A 69 12.74 -4.33 0.12
C ARG A 69 13.44 -4.48 1.47
N LEU A 70 13.81 -3.38 2.11
CA LEU A 70 14.35 -3.39 3.49
C LEU A 70 13.29 -3.84 4.50
N ILE A 71 12.07 -3.31 4.40
CA ILE A 71 10.93 -3.69 5.24
C ILE A 71 10.54 -5.16 5.00
N ALA A 72 10.62 -5.65 3.76
CA ALA A 72 10.41 -7.06 3.44
C ALA A 72 11.54 -7.99 3.91
N GLY A 73 12.64 -7.45 4.44
CA GLY A 73 13.80 -8.22 4.89
C GLY A 73 14.61 -8.85 3.76
N LEU A 74 14.48 -8.36 2.51
CA LEU A 74 15.20 -8.84 1.33
C LEU A 74 16.57 -8.18 1.17
N THR A 75 16.78 -7.03 1.78
CA THR A 75 18.02 -6.25 1.71
C THR A 75 18.40 -5.78 3.10
N ALA A 76 19.68 -5.86 3.44
CA ALA A 76 20.22 -5.29 4.66
C ALA A 76 20.72 -3.87 4.41
N PRO A 77 20.56 -2.91 5.34
CA PRO A 77 21.11 -1.57 5.19
C PRO A 77 22.62 -1.55 5.39
N ASP A 78 23.27 -0.42 4.99
CA ASP A 78 24.68 -0.15 5.30
C ASP A 78 24.86 0.46 6.69
N GLY A 79 23.80 1.05 7.28
CA GLY A 79 23.81 1.67 8.61
C GLY A 79 22.41 1.80 9.20
N GLY A 80 22.38 2.06 10.51
CA GLY A 80 21.15 2.20 11.27
C GLY A 80 20.74 0.93 12.03
N GLU A 81 19.47 0.83 12.39
CA GLU A 81 18.89 -0.34 13.06
C GLU A 81 17.57 -0.76 12.41
N VAL A 82 17.35 -2.07 12.26
CA VAL A 82 16.10 -2.63 11.72
C VAL A 82 15.57 -3.73 12.63
N THR A 83 14.30 -3.58 13.00
CA THR A 83 13.52 -4.62 13.67
C THR A 83 12.31 -4.95 12.81
N LEU A 84 12.07 -6.22 12.50
CA LEU A 84 10.96 -6.71 11.69
C LEU A 84 10.22 -7.80 12.49
N LEU A 85 8.90 -7.64 12.66
CA LEU A 85 8.05 -8.55 13.43
C LEU A 85 8.67 -8.96 14.78
N GLY A 86 9.21 -7.96 15.52
CA GLY A 86 9.87 -8.16 16.80
C GLY A 86 11.30 -8.73 16.74
N GLN A 87 11.80 -9.12 15.56
CA GLN A 87 13.16 -9.61 15.35
C GLN A 87 14.11 -8.46 15.03
N ARG A 88 15.17 -8.27 15.83
CA ARG A 88 16.22 -7.28 15.52
C ARG A 88 17.15 -7.85 14.44
N VAL A 89 16.81 -7.54 13.17
CA VAL A 89 17.48 -8.13 12.00
C VAL A 89 18.80 -7.43 11.64
N TYR A 90 18.94 -6.15 12.00
CA TYR A 90 20.15 -5.37 11.77
C TYR A 90 20.38 -4.35 12.91
N ALA A 91 21.64 -4.27 13.40
CA ALA A 91 22.07 -3.27 14.37
C ALA A 91 23.52 -2.83 14.13
N ALA A 92 24.51 -3.72 14.31
CA ALA A 92 25.93 -3.48 14.00
C ALA A 92 26.37 -4.37 12.82
N GLY A 93 25.39 -4.89 12.07
CA GLY A 93 25.53 -5.84 10.97
C GLY A 93 24.30 -6.73 10.88
N PRO A 94 24.15 -7.48 9.77
CA PRO A 94 23.00 -8.34 9.52
C PRO A 94 23.02 -9.57 10.44
N ASN A 95 21.85 -9.89 11.01
CA ASN A 95 21.60 -11.13 11.74
C ASN A 95 20.81 -12.10 10.84
N ALA A 96 21.49 -13.09 10.26
CA ALA A 96 20.91 -14.00 9.27
C ALA A 96 19.73 -14.81 9.83
N ASP A 97 19.81 -15.27 11.09
CA ASP A 97 18.74 -16.06 11.69
C ASP A 97 17.52 -15.20 12.02
N ALA A 98 17.73 -13.99 12.50
CA ALA A 98 16.65 -13.02 12.71
C ALA A 98 15.96 -12.63 11.39
N TYR A 99 16.72 -12.44 10.31
CA TYR A 99 16.16 -12.20 8.98
C TYR A 99 15.33 -13.39 8.48
N ARG A 100 15.82 -14.63 8.69
CA ARG A 100 15.08 -15.84 8.31
C ARG A 100 13.77 -15.92 9.08
N ALA A 101 13.81 -15.75 10.40
CA ALA A 101 12.63 -15.77 11.25
C ALA A 101 11.60 -14.70 10.86
N ALA A 102 12.03 -13.46 10.61
CA ALA A 102 11.15 -12.37 10.20
C ALA A 102 10.48 -12.65 8.84
N ARG A 103 11.25 -13.12 7.85
CA ARG A 103 10.74 -13.39 6.48
C ARG A 103 9.67 -14.49 6.43
N HIS A 104 9.57 -15.37 7.41
CA HIS A 104 8.47 -16.34 7.48
C HIS A 104 7.10 -15.65 7.67
N GLY A 105 7.07 -14.46 8.27
CA GLY A 105 5.85 -13.68 8.50
C GLY A 105 5.68 -12.49 7.57
N ILE A 106 6.53 -12.33 6.53
CA ILE A 106 6.49 -11.19 5.61
C ILE A 106 6.38 -11.70 4.18
N GLY A 107 5.32 -11.26 3.47
CA GLY A 107 5.18 -11.46 2.03
C GLY A 107 5.65 -10.23 1.26
N MET A 108 6.29 -10.43 0.09
CA MET A 108 6.64 -9.36 -0.84
C MET A 108 6.02 -9.63 -2.20
N VAL A 109 5.28 -8.67 -2.74
CA VAL A 109 4.74 -8.69 -4.10
C VAL A 109 5.50 -7.66 -4.94
N PHE A 110 6.09 -8.12 -6.04
CA PHE A 110 6.87 -7.26 -6.94
C PHE A 110 5.99 -6.58 -7.99
N GLN A 111 6.53 -5.55 -8.61
CA GLN A 111 5.86 -4.79 -9.66
C GLN A 111 5.51 -5.67 -10.87
N ASN A 112 6.44 -6.56 -11.29
CA ASN A 112 6.22 -7.50 -12.37
C ASN A 112 5.87 -8.87 -11.81
N PRO A 113 4.63 -9.36 -11.97
CA PRO A 113 4.25 -10.69 -11.50
C PRO A 113 5.04 -11.82 -12.18
N GLU A 114 5.47 -11.65 -13.44
CA GLU A 114 6.27 -12.63 -14.17
C GLU A 114 7.61 -12.94 -13.50
N ASP A 115 8.19 -11.98 -12.77
CA ASP A 115 9.43 -12.18 -12.02
C ASP A 115 9.24 -13.04 -10.76
N GLN A 116 7.99 -13.26 -10.35
CA GLN A 116 7.61 -13.96 -9.13
C GLN A 116 7.00 -15.34 -9.39
N LEU A 117 6.29 -15.52 -10.51
CA LEU A 117 5.66 -16.78 -10.88
C LEU A 117 6.70 -17.72 -11.51
N VAL A 118 6.92 -18.89 -10.92
CA VAL A 118 8.03 -19.79 -11.26
C VAL A 118 7.58 -21.15 -11.81
N THR A 119 6.30 -21.50 -11.67
CA THR A 119 5.78 -22.80 -12.10
C THR A 119 4.83 -22.67 -13.29
N THR A 120 4.51 -23.79 -13.92
CA THR A 120 3.57 -23.88 -15.04
C THR A 120 2.15 -24.26 -14.62
N VAL A 121 1.91 -24.45 -13.33
CA VAL A 121 0.60 -24.72 -12.73
C VAL A 121 0.41 -23.78 -11.55
N LEU A 122 -0.68 -23.02 -11.54
CA LEU A 122 -0.95 -22.01 -10.52
C LEU A 122 -0.96 -22.59 -9.10
N GLU A 123 -1.53 -23.77 -8.93
CA GLU A 123 -1.55 -24.47 -7.64
C GLU A 123 -0.17 -24.74 -7.09
N ASP A 124 0.73 -25.21 -7.95
CA ASP A 124 2.12 -25.52 -7.56
C ASP A 124 2.88 -24.23 -7.22
N ASP A 125 2.56 -23.13 -7.91
CA ASP A 125 3.17 -21.84 -7.63
C ASP A 125 2.74 -21.30 -6.26
N VAL A 126 1.45 -21.39 -5.94
CA VAL A 126 0.91 -20.99 -4.62
C VAL A 126 1.41 -21.92 -3.50
N ALA A 127 1.66 -23.20 -3.78
CA ALA A 127 2.21 -24.15 -2.83
C ALA A 127 3.67 -23.86 -2.44
N PHE A 128 4.43 -23.21 -3.33
CA PHE A 128 5.88 -23.05 -3.20
C PHE A 128 6.31 -22.38 -1.88
N GLY A 129 5.59 -21.33 -1.46
CA GLY A 129 5.85 -20.65 -0.18
C GLY A 129 5.62 -21.56 1.04
N PRO A 130 4.43 -22.12 1.21
CA PRO A 130 4.10 -23.07 2.28
C PRO A 130 5.01 -24.30 2.34
N GLU A 131 5.41 -24.87 1.20
CA GLU A 131 6.36 -25.98 1.13
C GLU A 131 7.73 -25.58 1.66
N ASN A 132 8.23 -24.40 1.30
CA ASN A 132 9.50 -23.88 1.83
C ASN A 132 9.45 -23.57 3.33
N LEU A 133 8.27 -23.32 3.88
CA LEU A 133 8.05 -23.18 5.32
C LEU A 133 8.00 -24.55 6.02
N GLY A 134 7.97 -25.67 5.27
CA GLY A 134 7.90 -27.03 5.82
C GLY A 134 6.56 -27.36 6.45
N LEU A 135 5.47 -26.77 5.95
CA LEU A 135 4.13 -27.04 6.47
C LEU A 135 3.66 -28.45 6.10
N GLU A 136 2.77 -29.01 6.91
CA GLU A 136 2.13 -30.29 6.64
C GLU A 136 1.25 -30.21 5.38
N ARG A 137 1.19 -31.32 4.62
CA ARG A 137 0.55 -31.37 3.30
C ARG A 137 -0.92 -30.98 3.31
N GLU A 138 -1.64 -31.40 4.34
CA GLU A 138 -3.06 -31.05 4.54
C GLU A 138 -3.24 -29.53 4.68
N LEU A 139 -2.39 -28.91 5.51
CA LEU A 139 -2.42 -27.45 5.72
C LEU A 139 -2.03 -26.70 4.44
N ILE A 140 -1.07 -27.20 3.66
CA ILE A 140 -0.71 -26.61 2.36
C ILE A 140 -1.93 -26.60 1.45
N GLY A 141 -2.66 -27.73 1.36
CA GLY A 141 -3.87 -27.83 0.55
C GLY A 141 -4.95 -26.81 0.95
N GLU A 142 -5.20 -26.63 2.24
CA GLU A 142 -6.12 -25.64 2.78
C GLU A 142 -5.69 -24.21 2.41
N ARG A 143 -4.41 -23.88 2.62
CA ARG A 143 -3.83 -22.56 2.30
C ARG A 143 -3.94 -22.20 0.82
N ILE A 144 -3.72 -23.17 -0.07
CA ILE A 144 -3.87 -22.96 -1.51
C ILE A 144 -5.32 -22.60 -1.85
N VAL A 145 -6.28 -23.38 -1.34
CA VAL A 145 -7.70 -23.14 -1.60
C VAL A 145 -8.13 -21.77 -1.11
N ASP A 146 -7.81 -21.44 0.14
CA ASP A 146 -8.19 -20.17 0.78
C ASP A 146 -7.56 -18.97 0.05
N SER A 147 -6.27 -19.08 -0.32
CA SER A 147 -5.57 -18.01 -1.02
C SER A 147 -6.11 -17.77 -2.42
N LEU A 148 -6.36 -18.84 -3.19
CA LEU A 148 -6.94 -18.71 -4.52
C LEU A 148 -8.39 -18.20 -4.49
N GLN A 149 -9.17 -18.57 -3.48
CA GLN A 149 -10.50 -18.00 -3.26
C GLN A 149 -10.45 -16.51 -2.93
N ALA A 150 -9.54 -16.11 -2.03
CA ALA A 150 -9.38 -14.71 -1.61
C ALA A 150 -9.07 -13.77 -2.79
N VAL A 151 -8.33 -14.26 -3.80
CA VAL A 151 -7.99 -13.46 -4.99
C VAL A 151 -8.89 -13.76 -6.21
N GLY A 152 -9.93 -14.56 -6.05
CA GLY A 152 -10.90 -14.88 -7.13
C GLY A 152 -10.32 -15.74 -8.26
N LEU A 153 -9.32 -16.59 -7.99
CA LEU A 153 -8.66 -17.46 -8.98
C LEU A 153 -8.90 -18.96 -8.74
N ALA A 154 -9.83 -19.35 -7.87
CA ALA A 154 -10.09 -20.76 -7.54
C ALA A 154 -10.38 -21.65 -8.75
N ASN A 155 -11.07 -21.11 -9.77
CA ASN A 155 -11.40 -21.80 -11.02
C ASN A 155 -10.20 -21.93 -11.99
N LEU A 156 -9.10 -21.24 -11.73
CA LEU A 156 -7.88 -21.25 -12.53
C LEU A 156 -6.74 -22.03 -11.87
N ARG A 157 -7.02 -22.78 -10.81
CA ARG A 157 -6.06 -23.54 -10.00
C ARG A 157 -5.10 -24.39 -10.83
N GLN A 158 -5.60 -25.06 -11.89
CA GLN A 158 -4.82 -25.93 -12.78
C GLN A 158 -4.34 -25.23 -14.06
N SER A 159 -4.47 -23.92 -14.14
CA SER A 159 -4.07 -23.15 -15.31
C SER A 159 -2.58 -22.79 -15.26
N ASP A 160 -2.02 -22.56 -16.44
CA ASP A 160 -0.64 -22.07 -16.61
C ASP A 160 -0.60 -20.56 -16.33
N PRO A 161 0.13 -20.09 -15.31
CA PRO A 161 0.23 -18.67 -14.98
C PRO A 161 0.76 -17.81 -16.12
N THR A 162 1.61 -18.35 -16.99
CA THR A 162 2.19 -17.60 -18.12
C THR A 162 1.16 -17.26 -19.20
N ARG A 163 -0.01 -17.90 -19.19
CA ARG A 163 -1.13 -17.67 -20.11
C ARG A 163 -2.25 -16.81 -19.53
N MET A 164 -2.08 -16.34 -18.31
CA MET A 164 -3.05 -15.50 -17.63
C MET A 164 -2.92 -14.03 -18.08
N SER A 165 -3.98 -13.24 -17.91
CA SER A 165 -3.89 -11.79 -18.07
C SER A 165 -3.00 -11.18 -16.98
N GLY A 166 -2.41 -10.00 -17.23
CA GLY A 166 -1.56 -9.33 -16.25
C GLY A 166 -2.24 -9.14 -14.87
N GLY A 167 -3.55 -8.81 -14.86
CA GLY A 167 -4.33 -8.72 -13.62
C GLY A 167 -4.51 -10.07 -12.91
N GLN A 168 -4.65 -11.17 -13.66
CA GLN A 168 -4.69 -12.51 -13.09
C GLN A 168 -3.33 -12.93 -12.54
N GLN A 169 -2.24 -12.65 -13.26
CA GLN A 169 -0.89 -12.92 -12.81
C GLN A 169 -0.55 -12.14 -11.52
N GLN A 170 -0.96 -10.88 -11.44
CA GLN A 170 -0.77 -10.07 -10.23
C GLN A 170 -1.53 -10.65 -9.04
N ARG A 171 -2.78 -11.07 -9.24
CA ARG A 171 -3.56 -11.74 -8.19
C ARG A 171 -2.98 -13.11 -7.82
N ALA A 172 -2.41 -13.83 -8.79
CA ALA A 172 -1.69 -15.08 -8.54
C ALA A 172 -0.46 -14.86 -7.64
N SER A 173 0.35 -13.83 -7.93
CA SER A 173 1.49 -13.45 -7.09
C SER A 173 1.05 -13.09 -5.66
N ILE A 174 -0.06 -12.37 -5.52
CA ILE A 174 -0.65 -12.09 -4.19
C ILE A 174 -1.07 -13.40 -3.51
N ALA A 175 -1.74 -14.33 -4.22
CA ALA A 175 -2.16 -15.61 -3.64
C ALA A 175 -0.99 -16.44 -3.11
N GLY A 176 0.13 -16.49 -3.84
CA GLY A 176 1.36 -17.15 -3.39
C GLY A 176 1.88 -16.59 -2.07
N MET A 177 1.82 -15.27 -1.88
CA MET A 177 2.20 -14.66 -0.61
C MET A 177 1.18 -14.93 0.50
N LEU A 178 -0.13 -14.90 0.20
CA LEU A 178 -1.19 -15.18 1.17
C LEU A 178 -1.15 -16.60 1.71
N ALA A 179 -0.76 -17.57 0.88
CA ALA A 179 -0.62 -18.98 1.30
C ALA A 179 0.39 -19.16 2.43
N MET A 180 1.38 -18.28 2.55
CA MET A 180 2.31 -18.22 3.68
C MET A 180 1.67 -17.69 4.97
N ASN A 181 0.45 -17.09 4.91
CA ASN A 181 -0.24 -16.42 6.01
C ASN A 181 0.62 -15.32 6.66
N PRO A 182 1.05 -14.32 5.90
CA PRO A 182 1.95 -13.31 6.40
C PRO A 182 1.26 -12.36 7.39
N ALA A 183 1.99 -11.96 8.44
CA ALA A 183 1.57 -10.89 9.34
C ALA A 183 1.72 -9.49 8.67
N MET A 184 2.64 -9.39 7.70
CA MET A 184 2.87 -8.17 6.93
C MET A 184 3.04 -8.49 5.45
N LEU A 185 2.33 -7.74 4.59
CA LEU A 185 2.43 -7.81 3.13
C LEU A 185 3.00 -6.48 2.61
N VAL A 186 4.12 -6.58 1.90
CA VAL A 186 4.77 -5.45 1.24
C VAL A 186 4.51 -5.56 -0.26
N LEU A 187 4.03 -4.49 -0.90
CA LEU A 187 3.72 -4.48 -2.32
C LEU A 187 4.45 -3.31 -3.00
N ASP A 188 5.23 -3.61 -4.01
CA ASP A 188 5.99 -2.62 -4.79
C ASP A 188 5.28 -2.36 -6.12
N GLU A 189 4.49 -1.28 -6.18
CA GLU A 189 3.68 -0.85 -7.34
C GLU A 189 2.82 -1.99 -7.95
N PRO A 190 1.98 -2.69 -7.16
CA PRO A 190 1.29 -3.91 -7.59
C PRO A 190 0.26 -3.68 -8.69
N THR A 191 -0.08 -2.45 -8.99
CA THR A 191 -1.15 -2.07 -9.92
C THR A 191 -0.65 -1.30 -11.14
N ALA A 192 0.66 -1.03 -11.23
CA ALA A 192 1.25 -0.16 -12.25
C ALA A 192 1.00 -0.59 -13.70
N MET A 193 0.83 -1.90 -13.94
CA MET A 193 0.60 -2.49 -15.28
C MET A 193 -0.85 -2.94 -15.49
N LEU A 194 -1.77 -2.59 -14.59
CA LEU A 194 -3.15 -3.07 -14.63
C LEU A 194 -4.09 -2.02 -15.23
N ASP A 195 -5.12 -2.49 -15.92
CA ASP A 195 -6.27 -1.67 -16.27
C ASP A 195 -7.07 -1.31 -15.01
N GLU A 196 -8.01 -0.39 -15.15
CA GLU A 196 -8.81 0.14 -14.03
C GLU A 196 -9.61 -0.97 -13.32
N SER A 197 -10.17 -1.93 -14.05
CA SER A 197 -10.93 -3.05 -13.48
C SER A 197 -10.06 -3.97 -12.65
N ALA A 198 -8.90 -4.39 -13.18
CA ALA A 198 -7.96 -5.26 -12.48
C ALA A 198 -7.34 -4.54 -11.26
N ARG A 199 -7.09 -3.22 -11.37
CA ARG A 199 -6.64 -2.39 -10.24
C ARG A 199 -7.67 -2.40 -9.12
N ALA A 200 -8.95 -2.14 -9.44
CA ALA A 200 -10.03 -2.15 -8.45
C ALA A 200 -10.16 -3.51 -7.75
N GLU A 201 -9.94 -4.62 -8.46
CA GLU A 201 -9.94 -5.96 -7.87
C GLU A 201 -8.79 -6.15 -6.88
N VAL A 202 -7.56 -5.72 -7.22
CA VAL A 202 -6.40 -5.79 -6.32
C VAL A 202 -6.65 -4.91 -5.08
N MET A 203 -7.16 -3.69 -5.26
CA MET A 203 -7.43 -2.79 -4.13
C MET A 203 -8.45 -3.39 -3.15
N ARG A 204 -9.54 -4.03 -3.64
CA ARG A 204 -10.50 -4.74 -2.77
C ARG A 204 -9.86 -5.89 -2.00
N ILE A 205 -8.95 -6.66 -2.63
CA ILE A 205 -8.22 -7.72 -1.94
C ILE A 205 -7.39 -7.12 -0.79
N LEU A 206 -6.71 -6.01 -1.01
CA LEU A 206 -5.93 -5.34 0.03
C LEU A 206 -6.81 -4.81 1.17
N ASP A 207 -8.00 -4.29 0.85
CA ASP A 207 -8.97 -3.84 1.86
C ASP A 207 -9.45 -5.02 2.73
N ASP A 208 -9.77 -6.16 2.12
CA ASP A 208 -10.18 -7.37 2.82
C ASP A 208 -9.06 -7.92 3.73
N LEU A 209 -7.81 -7.86 3.27
CA LEU A 209 -6.64 -8.29 4.05
C LEU A 209 -6.40 -7.38 5.26
N GLN A 210 -6.46 -6.07 5.06
CA GLN A 210 -6.34 -5.10 6.15
C GLN A 210 -7.45 -5.29 7.18
N ALA A 211 -8.70 -5.48 6.74
CA ALA A 211 -9.83 -5.72 7.64
C ALA A 211 -9.67 -7.00 8.49
N ARG A 212 -8.86 -7.96 8.04
CA ARG A 212 -8.49 -9.18 8.79
C ARG A 212 -7.25 -8.99 9.69
N GLY A 213 -6.68 -7.78 9.73
CA GLY A 213 -5.54 -7.43 10.58
C GLY A 213 -4.16 -7.62 9.94
N THR A 214 -4.08 -7.91 8.62
CA THR A 214 -2.79 -7.95 7.93
C THR A 214 -2.22 -6.55 7.82
N THR A 215 -0.96 -6.37 8.23
CA THR A 215 -0.22 -5.12 8.00
C THR A 215 0.12 -4.99 6.52
N ILE A 216 -0.12 -3.82 5.92
CA ILE A 216 0.14 -3.58 4.50
C ILE A 216 1.08 -2.41 4.32
N VAL A 217 2.19 -2.63 3.59
CA VAL A 217 3.07 -1.57 3.10
C VAL A 217 2.93 -1.52 1.58
N HIS A 218 2.35 -0.45 1.06
CA HIS A 218 1.97 -0.30 -0.33
C HIS A 218 2.74 0.85 -0.98
N VAL A 219 3.67 0.53 -1.89
CA VAL A 219 4.34 1.52 -2.72
C VAL A 219 3.44 1.82 -3.92
N THR A 220 3.10 3.07 -4.12
CA THR A 220 2.29 3.51 -5.26
C THR A 220 2.65 4.92 -5.72
N HIS A 221 2.41 5.20 -6.99
CA HIS A 221 2.42 6.54 -7.56
C HIS A 221 1.01 7.03 -7.95
N HIS A 222 -0.02 6.22 -7.72
CA HIS A 222 -1.42 6.55 -7.97
C HIS A 222 -2.07 7.19 -6.74
N PRO A 223 -2.52 8.46 -6.82
CA PRO A 223 -3.16 9.14 -5.69
C PRO A 223 -4.42 8.41 -5.17
N ASP A 224 -5.22 7.85 -6.07
CA ASP A 224 -6.47 7.16 -5.73
C ASP A 224 -6.25 5.93 -4.83
N GLU A 225 -5.09 5.30 -4.89
CA GLU A 225 -4.75 4.14 -4.06
C GLU A 225 -4.39 4.53 -2.63
N THR A 226 -4.06 5.79 -2.39
CA THR A 226 -3.72 6.30 -1.04
C THR A 226 -4.94 6.58 -0.18
N VAL A 227 -6.14 6.66 -0.78
CA VAL A 227 -7.41 6.94 -0.06
C VAL A 227 -7.72 5.88 1.00
N HIS A 228 -7.27 4.65 0.81
CA HIS A 228 -7.45 3.54 1.75
C HIS A 228 -6.32 3.38 2.76
N ALA A 229 -5.30 4.25 2.72
CA ALA A 229 -4.17 4.18 3.65
C ALA A 229 -4.55 4.76 5.01
N ASP A 230 -3.99 4.23 6.11
CA ASP A 230 -4.06 4.88 7.42
C ASP A 230 -3.01 5.99 7.51
N ARG A 231 -1.85 5.78 6.86
CA ARG A 231 -0.76 6.76 6.80
C ARG A 231 -0.09 6.75 5.43
N ILE A 232 0.35 7.94 5.01
CA ILE A 232 1.05 8.15 3.75
C ILE A 232 2.42 8.74 4.07
N VAL A 233 3.48 8.07 3.62
CA VAL A 233 4.87 8.49 3.77
C VAL A 233 5.34 9.07 2.44
N HIS A 234 5.73 10.34 2.46
CA HIS A 234 6.24 11.03 1.29
C HIS A 234 7.76 10.93 1.27
N MET A 235 8.31 10.42 0.16
CA MET A 235 9.75 10.21 -0.02
C MET A 235 10.28 11.06 -1.17
N GLU A 236 11.46 11.65 -0.95
CA GLU A 236 12.22 12.37 -1.97
C GLU A 236 13.72 12.19 -1.72
N ALA A 237 14.48 11.92 -2.78
CA ALA A 237 15.95 11.82 -2.75
C ALA A 237 16.48 10.94 -1.59
N GLY A 238 15.87 9.78 -1.36
CA GLY A 238 16.29 8.82 -0.32
C GLY A 238 15.86 9.20 1.11
N ARG A 239 15.03 10.21 1.30
CA ARG A 239 14.60 10.71 2.61
C ARG A 239 13.09 10.74 2.74
N ILE A 240 12.59 10.64 3.97
CA ILE A 240 11.19 10.94 4.29
C ILE A 240 11.08 12.45 4.45
N ILE A 241 10.23 13.09 3.64
CA ILE A 241 9.98 14.54 3.68
C ILE A 241 8.69 14.89 4.40
N GLY A 242 7.82 13.91 4.66
CA GLY A 242 6.58 14.09 5.39
C GLY A 242 5.85 12.78 5.61
N ILE A 243 5.05 12.74 6.67
CA ILE A 243 4.10 11.65 6.95
C ILE A 243 2.76 12.31 7.23
N THR A 244 1.73 11.91 6.48
CA THR A 244 0.35 12.38 6.67
C THR A 244 -0.53 11.21 7.09
N ALA A 245 -1.40 11.42 8.09
CA ALA A 245 -2.51 10.50 8.32
C ALA A 245 -3.48 10.64 7.15
N ALA A 246 -4.01 9.54 6.64
CA ALA A 246 -5.11 9.64 5.70
C ALA A 246 -6.31 10.27 6.42
N VAL A 247 -7.03 11.14 5.72
CA VAL A 247 -8.28 11.70 6.23
C VAL A 247 -9.23 10.52 6.44
N ASP A 248 -9.68 10.31 7.66
CA ASP A 248 -10.57 9.20 8.01
C ASP A 248 -11.92 9.34 7.30
N ASN A 249 -11.96 8.91 6.04
CA ASN A 249 -13.17 8.86 5.22
C ASN A 249 -14.12 7.73 5.67
N ARG A 250 -13.75 6.99 6.72
CA ARG A 250 -14.56 5.93 7.37
C ARG A 250 -15.44 6.47 8.48
N SER A 251 -15.28 7.77 8.83
CA SER A 251 -16.12 8.41 9.84
C SER A 251 -17.44 8.89 9.23
N PRO A 252 -18.61 8.62 9.84
CA PRO A 252 -19.93 9.09 9.37
C PRO A 252 -20.05 10.62 9.24
N LEU A 253 -19.06 11.37 9.77
CA LEU A 253 -19.01 12.83 9.66
C LEU A 253 -18.51 13.32 8.29
N ALA A 254 -17.82 12.47 7.52
CA ALA A 254 -17.33 12.84 6.17
C ALA A 254 -18.47 12.91 5.13
N GLU A 255 -19.53 12.08 5.29
CA GLU A 255 -20.72 12.14 4.44
C GLU A 255 -21.52 13.43 4.64
N ALA A 256 -21.51 14.02 5.84
CA ALA A 256 -22.23 15.27 6.13
C ALA A 256 -21.58 16.50 5.50
N VAL A 257 -20.25 16.50 5.30
CA VAL A 257 -19.52 17.63 4.66
C VAL A 257 -19.68 17.60 3.15
N SER A 258 -19.71 16.40 2.53
CA SER A 258 -19.91 16.26 1.09
C SER A 258 -21.34 16.62 0.64
N GLN A 259 -22.33 16.47 1.49
CA GLN A 259 -23.72 16.87 1.22
C GLN A 259 -23.95 18.37 1.39
N SER A 260 -23.18 19.07 2.23
CA SER A 260 -23.32 20.52 2.42
C SER A 260 -22.72 21.36 1.31
N GLU A 261 -21.79 20.82 0.51
CA GLU A 261 -21.19 21.51 -0.64
C GLU A 261 -22.03 21.39 -1.92
N THR A 262 -22.98 20.44 -1.98
CA THR A 262 -23.86 20.25 -3.14
C THR A 262 -25.16 21.07 -3.05
N GLU A 263 -25.55 21.57 -1.89
CA GLU A 263 -26.79 22.38 -1.72
C GLU A 263 -26.56 23.90 -1.78
N GLY A 264 -25.31 24.36 -1.88
CA GLY A 264 -24.96 25.81 -1.88
C GLY A 264 -24.95 26.52 -3.23
N SER A 265 -25.30 25.85 -4.34
CA SER A 265 -25.15 26.43 -5.69
C SER A 265 -26.46 26.52 -6.50
N ILE A 266 -27.55 26.98 -5.89
CA ILE A 266 -28.73 27.40 -6.64
C ILE A 266 -29.27 28.71 -6.03
N GLY A 267 -29.09 29.81 -6.73
CA GLY A 267 -29.79 31.04 -6.43
C GLY A 267 -29.06 32.32 -6.79
N THR A 268 -28.96 32.63 -8.06
CA THR A 268 -28.87 34.03 -8.47
C THR A 268 -29.80 34.27 -9.68
N GLU A 269 -30.84 34.94 -9.38
CA GLU A 269 -31.95 35.40 -10.17
C GLU A 269 -31.45 36.37 -11.27
N ALA A 270 -31.78 36.12 -12.54
CA ALA A 270 -31.54 37.04 -13.66
C ALA A 270 -32.81 37.81 -13.96
N ALA A 271 -32.74 39.13 -13.86
CA ALA A 271 -33.77 40.07 -14.30
C ALA A 271 -33.73 40.28 -15.83
N PRO A 272 -34.88 40.62 -16.47
CA PRO A 272 -35.01 40.64 -17.93
C PRO A 272 -34.69 42.01 -18.52
N SER A 273 -33.95 42.06 -19.61
CA SER A 273 -33.83 43.24 -20.49
C SER A 273 -34.45 43.00 -21.86
N ARG A 274 -35.19 44.00 -22.28
CA ARG A 274 -36.03 44.13 -23.46
C ARG A 274 -35.27 44.23 -24.80
N PRO A 275 -35.99 44.04 -25.94
CA PRO A 275 -35.36 43.88 -27.25
C PRO A 275 -35.20 45.23 -27.99
N THR A 276 -34.18 45.32 -28.81
CA THR A 276 -34.12 46.32 -29.92
C THR A 276 -33.87 45.62 -31.24
N ASN A 277 -34.78 45.88 -32.07
CA ASN A 277 -34.95 45.64 -33.48
C ASN A 277 -33.86 46.35 -34.28
N ASP A 278 -33.25 45.76 -35.27
CA ASP A 278 -33.11 46.27 -36.61
C ASP A 278 -32.38 45.31 -37.56
N SER A 279 -33.07 44.92 -38.58
CA SER A 279 -32.57 44.39 -39.87
C SER A 279 -32.48 45.58 -40.85
N PRO A 280 -32.05 45.52 -42.14
CA PRO A 280 -31.25 44.46 -42.85
C PRO A 280 -30.21 45.09 -43.83
N ARG A 281 -29.52 44.32 -44.61
CA ARG A 281 -29.09 44.43 -46.02
C ARG A 281 -27.73 43.79 -46.29
N GLN A 282 -27.75 42.72 -47.02
CA GLN A 282 -27.52 42.54 -48.47
C GLN A 282 -26.05 42.68 -48.93
N ARG A 283 -25.72 41.63 -49.63
CA ARG A 283 -24.98 41.45 -50.92
C ARG A 283 -23.57 40.98 -50.77
N GLU A 284 -23.38 39.87 -51.31
CA GLU A 284 -22.98 39.43 -52.68
C GLU A 284 -21.47 39.22 -52.84
N ARG A 285 -21.19 38.04 -53.36
CA ARG A 285 -20.22 37.68 -54.43
C ARG A 285 -18.76 37.64 -53.97
N GLU A 286 -17.98 36.85 -54.45
CA GLU A 286 -17.78 35.85 -55.53
C GLU A 286 -16.40 35.26 -55.40
N ASP A 287 -16.29 34.03 -55.83
CA ASP A 287 -15.23 33.43 -56.62
C ASP A 287 -13.76 33.47 -56.15
N GLY A 288 -13.17 32.33 -56.12
CA GLY A 288 -12.26 31.99 -57.19
C GLY A 288 -10.92 31.43 -56.72
N SER A 289 -10.72 30.21 -57.14
CA SER A 289 -9.50 29.45 -57.36
C SER A 289 -9.07 28.51 -56.28
#